data_13d789c6a8cde0d6a8c0d53637bb62e6
#
_entry.id   13d789c6a8cde0d6a8c0d53637bb62e6
#
_cell.length_a   1.000
_cell.length_b   1.000
_cell.length_c   1.000
_cell.angle_alpha   90.00
_cell.angle_beta   90.00
_cell.angle_gamma   90.00
#
_symmetry.space_group_name_H-M   'P 1'
#
loop_
_entity.id
_entity.type
_entity.pdbx_description
1 polymer ?
#
loop_
_entity_poly.entity_id
_entity_poly.type
_entity_poly.pdbx_seq_one_letter_code
_entity_poly.pdbx_strand_id
1 'polypeptide(L)'
;SIGAGSVIHPNVVIYDGVQIGKKVIVQAGTILGSNAFYYNKKNDNYHLMHSAGGLVIEDHVEIGALCSIDKGVTANTIIKSGSKLDNQIQIGHDCVIEENCLIAAQCGIAGCVTIQKNSVLWGQVGVTSGVTIGYNVVVLGQTAVTKSLAPEKTYSGDPAVPYSTNLKQKAAVKQLPDFFEGLKKQ
;
A
#
# COMPACT_ATOMS: atom_id res chain seq x y z
N SER A 1 20.70 -4.73 10.03
CA SER A 1 21.61 -5.61 9.29
C SER A 1 21.30 -5.57 7.79
N ILE A 2 22.31 -5.82 6.94
CA ILE A 2 22.17 -5.88 5.47
C ILE A 2 22.83 -7.17 4.98
N GLY A 3 22.07 -7.98 4.25
CA GLY A 3 22.51 -9.26 3.71
C GLY A 3 23.43 -9.12 2.49
N ALA A 4 24.18 -10.18 2.21
CA ALA A 4 25.20 -10.20 1.15
C ALA A 4 24.58 -9.97 -0.25
N GLY A 5 25.30 -9.22 -1.10
CA GLY A 5 24.90 -8.92 -2.49
C GLY A 5 23.78 -7.89 -2.63
N SER A 6 23.38 -7.24 -1.54
CA SER A 6 22.41 -6.17 -1.59
C SER A 6 23.04 -4.85 -2.05
N VAL A 7 22.28 -4.05 -2.80
CA VAL A 7 22.69 -2.75 -3.36
C VAL A 7 21.82 -1.65 -2.78
N ILE A 8 22.47 -0.73 -2.07
CA ILE A 8 21.81 0.45 -1.48
C ILE A 8 22.28 1.67 -2.25
N HIS A 9 21.36 2.33 -2.96
CA HIS A 9 21.65 3.49 -3.79
C HIS A 9 21.83 4.78 -2.95
N PRO A 10 22.34 5.88 -3.55
CA PRO A 10 22.58 7.12 -2.83
C PRO A 10 21.33 7.68 -2.14
N ASN A 11 21.55 8.35 -1.00
CA ASN A 11 20.50 9.01 -0.20
C ASN A 11 19.41 8.09 0.35
N VAL A 12 19.62 6.78 0.40
CA VAL A 12 18.74 5.87 1.14
C VAL A 12 18.96 6.08 2.63
N VAL A 13 17.88 6.26 3.38
CA VAL A 13 17.90 6.39 4.85
C VAL A 13 17.38 5.09 5.46
N ILE A 14 18.19 4.46 6.31
CA ILE A 14 17.84 3.23 7.01
C ILE A 14 17.83 3.52 8.52
N TYR A 15 16.65 3.39 9.12
CA TYR A 15 16.51 3.59 10.57
C TYR A 15 16.97 2.37 11.36
N ASP A 16 17.04 2.53 12.67
CA ASP A 16 17.33 1.46 13.61
C ASP A 16 16.28 0.33 13.53
N GLY A 17 16.69 -0.89 13.83
CA GLY A 17 15.82 -2.07 13.81
C GLY A 17 15.50 -2.63 12.42
N VAL A 18 15.96 -2.00 11.33
CA VAL A 18 15.76 -2.52 9.97
C VAL A 18 16.66 -3.72 9.68
N GLN A 19 16.06 -4.78 9.13
CA GLN A 19 16.74 -5.97 8.65
C GLN A 19 16.52 -6.14 7.16
N ILE A 20 17.60 -6.19 6.40
CA ILE A 20 17.61 -6.35 4.94
C ILE A 20 18.26 -7.67 4.59
N GLY A 21 17.59 -8.50 3.84
CA GLY A 21 18.02 -9.80 3.35
C GLY A 21 19.12 -9.71 2.30
N LYS A 22 19.35 -10.80 1.59
CA LYS A 22 20.37 -10.92 0.53
C LYS A 22 19.83 -10.46 -0.82
N LYS A 23 20.73 -9.91 -1.66
CA LYS A 23 20.41 -9.49 -3.05
C LYS A 23 19.19 -8.57 -3.13
N VAL A 24 18.99 -7.73 -2.13
CA VAL A 24 17.98 -6.67 -2.12
C VAL A 24 18.52 -5.45 -2.86
N ILE A 25 17.69 -4.77 -3.63
CA ILE A 25 18.03 -3.50 -4.28
C ILE A 25 17.13 -2.41 -3.71
N VAL A 26 17.71 -1.33 -3.20
CA VAL A 26 16.98 -0.15 -2.73
C VAL A 26 17.44 1.06 -3.50
N GLN A 27 16.52 1.67 -4.25
CA GLN A 27 16.79 2.83 -5.10
C GLN A 27 16.88 4.14 -4.29
N ALA A 28 17.43 5.16 -4.94
CA ALA A 28 17.80 6.43 -4.33
C ALA A 28 16.65 7.15 -3.61
N GLY A 29 16.96 7.76 -2.48
CA GLY A 29 16.03 8.60 -1.71
C GLY A 29 14.95 7.83 -0.93
N THR A 30 14.99 6.50 -0.92
CA THR A 30 14.03 5.68 -0.17
C THR A 30 14.33 5.68 1.32
N ILE A 31 13.28 5.73 2.14
CA ILE A 31 13.33 5.77 3.61
C ILE A 31 12.78 4.44 4.16
N LEU A 32 13.58 3.74 4.95
CA LEU A 32 13.26 2.45 5.51
C LEU A 32 13.19 2.52 7.04
N GLY A 33 12.05 2.15 7.61
CA GLY A 33 11.87 2.02 9.05
C GLY A 33 11.53 3.32 9.78
N SER A 34 10.94 4.31 9.09
CA SER A 34 10.38 5.50 9.73
C SER A 34 9.29 5.14 10.76
N ASN A 35 9.03 6.04 11.70
CA ASN A 35 7.97 5.85 12.68
C ASN A 35 6.60 5.83 12.00
N ALA A 36 5.73 4.97 12.49
CA ALA A 36 4.36 4.86 12.04
C ALA A 36 3.57 6.17 12.22
N PHE A 37 2.72 6.49 11.26
CA PHE A 37 1.69 7.52 11.42
C PHE A 37 0.55 6.97 12.29
N TYR A 38 0.81 6.83 13.59
CA TYR A 38 -0.14 6.26 14.54
C TYR A 38 -0.26 7.15 15.78
N TYR A 39 -1.44 7.75 15.96
CA TYR A 39 -1.69 8.73 17.01
C TYR A 39 -2.94 8.38 17.82
N ASN A 40 -2.87 8.58 19.13
CA ASN A 40 -4.02 8.59 20.02
C ASN A 40 -4.49 10.04 20.27
N LYS A 41 -5.79 10.28 20.18
CA LYS A 41 -6.37 11.56 20.58
C LYS A 41 -6.67 11.54 22.08
N LYS A 42 -6.07 12.48 22.84
CA LYS A 42 -6.32 12.65 24.27
C LYS A 42 -6.40 14.14 24.58
N ASN A 43 -7.48 14.59 25.22
CA ASN A 43 -7.71 16.00 25.56
C ASN A 43 -7.51 16.94 24.35
N ASP A 44 -8.15 16.60 23.22
CA ASP A 44 -8.10 17.31 21.93
C ASP A 44 -6.73 17.43 21.27
N ASN A 45 -5.70 16.79 21.80
CA ASN A 45 -4.37 16.71 21.21
C ASN A 45 -4.06 15.32 20.69
N TYR A 46 -3.24 15.26 19.63
CA TYR A 46 -2.72 14.00 19.08
C TYR A 46 -1.38 13.65 19.72
N HIS A 47 -1.29 12.47 20.29
CA HIS A 47 -0.06 11.93 20.88
C HIS A 47 0.45 10.77 20.03
N LEU A 48 1.69 10.90 19.58
CA LEU A 48 2.36 9.86 18.80
C LEU A 48 2.52 8.59 19.64
N MET A 49 2.13 7.45 19.10
CA MET A 49 2.44 6.13 19.66
C MET A 49 3.83 5.71 19.23
N HIS A 50 4.63 5.25 20.19
CA HIS A 50 5.97 4.75 19.88
C HIS A 50 5.90 3.45 19.09
N SER A 51 6.65 3.41 17.98
CA SER A 51 6.80 2.21 17.17
C SER A 51 7.86 1.31 17.80
N ALA A 52 7.41 0.19 18.40
CA ALA A 52 8.28 -0.78 19.07
C ALA A 52 8.68 -1.95 18.15
N GLY A 53 8.01 -2.11 17.02
CA GLY A 53 8.35 -3.10 16.00
C GLY A 53 9.51 -2.65 15.10
N GLY A 54 9.85 -3.50 14.14
CA GLY A 54 10.91 -3.28 13.16
C GLY A 54 10.37 -3.29 11.72
N LEU A 55 11.32 -3.28 10.78
CA LEU A 55 11.10 -3.54 9.37
C LEU A 55 12.00 -4.70 8.92
N VAL A 56 11.39 -5.71 8.32
CA VAL A 56 12.08 -6.85 7.74
C VAL A 56 11.86 -6.88 6.24
N ILE A 57 12.93 -6.83 5.47
CA ILE A 57 12.94 -6.98 4.02
C ILE A 57 13.68 -8.27 3.71
N GLU A 58 12.97 -9.24 3.13
CA GLU A 58 13.55 -10.54 2.83
C GLU A 58 14.39 -10.52 1.54
N ASP A 59 14.88 -11.69 1.13
CA ASP A 59 15.81 -11.84 0.01
C ASP A 59 15.17 -11.47 -1.34
N HIS A 60 15.98 -10.96 -2.29
CA HIS A 60 15.58 -10.67 -3.68
C HIS A 60 14.46 -9.63 -3.83
N VAL A 61 14.20 -8.82 -2.82
CA VAL A 61 13.25 -7.68 -2.91
C VAL A 61 13.89 -6.52 -3.67
N GLU A 62 13.11 -5.84 -4.50
CA GLU A 62 13.53 -4.59 -5.12
C GLU A 62 12.57 -3.46 -4.72
N ILE A 63 13.12 -2.34 -4.28
CA ILE A 63 12.38 -1.16 -3.84
C ILE A 63 12.82 0.03 -4.67
N GLY A 64 11.86 0.65 -5.35
CA GLY A 64 12.04 1.82 -6.19
C GLY A 64 12.48 3.06 -5.43
N ALA A 65 12.64 4.15 -6.15
CA ALA A 65 13.10 5.42 -5.60
C ALA A 65 11.99 6.15 -4.83
N LEU A 66 12.40 6.93 -3.82
CA LEU A 66 11.51 7.81 -3.04
C LEU A 66 10.34 7.06 -2.39
N CYS A 67 10.51 5.80 -2.05
CA CYS A 67 9.56 5.07 -1.24
C CYS A 67 9.71 5.40 0.26
N SER A 68 8.63 5.27 1.02
CA SER A 68 8.65 5.37 2.47
C SER A 68 7.99 4.13 3.06
N ILE A 69 8.73 3.39 3.88
CA ILE A 69 8.25 2.14 4.49
C ILE A 69 8.40 2.25 6.00
N ASP A 70 7.25 2.30 6.68
CA ASP A 70 7.22 2.47 8.13
C ASP A 70 7.57 1.16 8.85
N LYS A 71 8.24 1.26 9.98
CA LYS A 71 8.38 0.14 10.91
C LYS A 71 7.06 -0.15 11.61
N GLY A 72 6.91 -1.36 12.12
CA GLY A 72 5.71 -1.75 12.85
C GLY A 72 5.55 -1.03 14.19
N VAL A 73 4.32 -0.86 14.65
CA VAL A 73 4.00 -0.34 15.98
C VAL A 73 4.13 -1.44 17.03
N THR A 74 3.50 -2.57 16.80
CA THR A 74 3.46 -3.71 17.73
C THR A 74 4.10 -4.97 17.18
N ALA A 75 4.09 -5.14 15.87
CA ALA A 75 4.74 -6.24 15.15
C ALA A 75 5.78 -5.67 14.17
N ASN A 76 6.31 -6.47 13.27
CA ASN A 76 7.18 -5.97 12.21
C ASN A 76 6.35 -5.68 10.96
N THR A 77 6.69 -4.62 10.24
CA THR A 77 6.38 -4.51 8.83
C THR A 77 7.29 -5.46 8.07
N ILE A 78 6.74 -6.27 7.18
CA ILE A 78 7.48 -7.34 6.49
C ILE A 78 7.24 -7.26 4.99
N ILE A 79 8.32 -7.25 4.22
CA ILE A 79 8.29 -7.41 2.76
C ILE A 79 8.99 -8.71 2.44
N LYS A 80 8.22 -9.71 1.98
CA LYS A 80 8.72 -11.05 1.73
C LYS A 80 9.39 -11.18 0.37
N SER A 81 10.12 -12.28 0.23
CA SER A 81 11.06 -12.55 -0.83
C SER A 81 10.47 -12.37 -2.24
N GLY A 82 11.27 -11.81 -3.13
CA GLY A 82 10.96 -11.66 -4.55
C GLY A 82 10.01 -10.53 -4.91
N SER A 83 9.42 -9.85 -3.93
CA SER A 83 8.48 -8.74 -4.18
C SER A 83 9.18 -7.54 -4.80
N LYS A 84 8.46 -6.81 -5.66
CA LYS A 84 8.94 -5.66 -6.42
C LYS A 84 8.05 -4.46 -6.15
N LEU A 85 8.63 -3.40 -5.65
CA LEU A 85 7.99 -2.13 -5.37
C LEU A 85 8.58 -1.08 -6.31
N ASP A 86 7.73 -0.40 -7.06
CA ASP A 86 8.12 0.71 -7.94
C ASP A 86 8.32 2.00 -7.13
N ASN A 87 8.41 3.13 -7.78
CA ASN A 87 8.77 4.41 -7.17
C ASN A 87 7.63 5.06 -6.38
N GLN A 88 7.96 5.86 -5.36
CA GLN A 88 7.03 6.70 -4.61
C GLN A 88 5.90 5.91 -3.92
N ILE A 89 6.20 4.73 -3.42
CA ILE A 89 5.24 3.91 -2.68
C ILE A 89 5.33 4.22 -1.18
N GLN A 90 4.17 4.35 -0.53
CA GLN A 90 4.05 4.38 0.93
C GLN A 90 3.55 3.04 1.45
N ILE A 91 4.29 2.42 2.37
CA ILE A 91 3.85 1.26 3.15
C ILE A 91 3.75 1.67 4.62
N GLY A 92 2.53 1.58 5.16
CA GLY A 92 2.27 1.85 6.57
C GLY A 92 2.75 0.73 7.50
N HIS A 93 2.62 0.98 8.79
CA HIS A 93 3.08 0.11 9.86
C HIS A 93 2.38 -1.26 9.91
N ASP A 94 3.05 -2.27 10.46
CA ASP A 94 2.51 -3.62 10.68
C ASP A 94 1.93 -4.28 9.41
N CYS A 95 2.38 -3.85 8.22
CA CYS A 95 1.99 -4.45 6.95
C CYS A 95 2.78 -5.72 6.65
N VAL A 96 2.14 -6.66 5.97
CA VAL A 96 2.79 -7.86 5.44
C VAL A 96 2.57 -7.91 3.92
N ILE A 97 3.63 -7.71 3.16
CA ILE A 97 3.65 -7.94 1.72
C ILE A 97 4.25 -9.32 1.51
N GLU A 98 3.43 -10.27 1.07
CA GLU A 98 3.89 -11.66 0.87
C GLU A 98 4.77 -11.79 -0.38
N GLU A 99 5.17 -13.03 -0.69
CA GLU A 99 6.16 -13.34 -1.72
C GLU A 99 5.67 -12.96 -3.12
N ASN A 100 6.61 -12.49 -3.96
CA ASN A 100 6.41 -12.24 -5.38
C ASN A 100 5.25 -11.25 -5.69
N CYS A 101 4.98 -10.31 -4.82
CA CYS A 101 4.04 -9.22 -5.10
C CYS A 101 4.68 -8.18 -6.00
N LEU A 102 3.89 -7.57 -6.89
CA LEU A 102 4.30 -6.45 -7.73
C LEU A 102 3.42 -5.25 -7.40
N ILE A 103 4.03 -4.18 -6.93
CA ILE A 103 3.34 -2.94 -6.54
C ILE A 103 3.90 -1.81 -7.39
N ALA A 104 3.07 -1.26 -8.27
CA ALA A 104 3.45 -0.19 -9.18
C ALA A 104 3.46 1.18 -8.47
N ALA A 105 3.96 2.18 -9.18
CA ALA A 105 4.28 3.50 -8.62
C ALA A 105 3.11 4.21 -7.94
N GLN A 106 3.43 4.98 -6.91
CA GLN A 106 2.50 5.85 -6.20
C GLN A 106 1.35 5.11 -5.47
N CYS A 107 1.51 3.83 -5.21
CA CYS A 107 0.56 3.12 -4.34
C CYS A 107 0.71 3.59 -2.89
N GLY A 108 -0.44 3.76 -2.22
CA GLY A 108 -0.51 4.09 -0.80
C GLY A 108 -1.15 2.95 -0.02
N ILE A 109 -0.37 2.28 0.82
CA ILE A 109 -0.82 1.16 1.64
C ILE A 109 -0.87 1.62 3.09
N ALA A 110 -2.06 1.68 3.67
CA ALA A 110 -2.23 2.06 5.07
C ALA A 110 -1.76 0.94 6.03
N GLY A 111 -1.71 1.23 7.33
CA GLY A 111 -1.21 0.28 8.32
C GLY A 111 -2.03 -1.02 8.44
N CYS A 112 -1.39 -2.09 8.90
CA CYS A 112 -2.01 -3.39 9.18
C CYS A 112 -2.62 -4.09 7.94
N VAL A 113 -2.10 -3.82 6.75
CA VAL A 113 -2.55 -4.46 5.50
C VAL A 113 -1.75 -5.71 5.23
N THR A 114 -2.42 -6.78 4.81
CA THR A 114 -1.77 -7.98 4.27
C THR A 114 -2.03 -8.07 2.77
N ILE A 115 -0.98 -8.10 1.96
CA ILE A 115 -1.05 -8.39 0.53
C ILE A 115 -0.48 -9.80 0.33
N GLN A 116 -1.35 -10.75 -0.03
CA GLN A 116 -0.95 -12.13 -0.19
C GLN A 116 -0.19 -12.35 -1.51
N LYS A 117 0.55 -13.46 -1.55
CA LYS A 117 1.51 -13.80 -2.60
C LYS A 117 0.99 -13.64 -4.03
N ASN A 118 1.92 -13.30 -4.93
CA ASN A 118 1.69 -13.16 -6.37
C ASN A 118 0.64 -12.09 -6.74
N SER A 119 0.30 -11.18 -5.85
CA SER A 119 -0.67 -10.14 -6.15
C SER A 119 -0.02 -8.95 -6.84
N VAL A 120 -0.78 -8.29 -7.71
CA VAL A 120 -0.34 -7.14 -8.52
C VAL A 120 -1.24 -5.94 -8.22
N LEU A 121 -0.63 -4.85 -7.76
CA LEU A 121 -1.30 -3.55 -7.60
C LEU A 121 -0.72 -2.59 -8.64
N TRP A 122 -1.57 -2.12 -9.53
CA TRP A 122 -1.17 -1.11 -10.51
C TRP A 122 -1.11 0.29 -9.91
N GLY A 123 -0.57 1.24 -10.67
CA GLY A 123 -0.22 2.56 -10.16
C GLY A 123 -1.35 3.32 -9.47
N GLN A 124 -1.00 4.05 -8.42
CA GLN A 124 -1.92 4.91 -7.67
C GLN A 124 -3.06 4.16 -6.96
N VAL A 125 -2.91 2.87 -6.70
CA VAL A 125 -3.86 2.13 -5.86
C VAL A 125 -3.73 2.59 -4.42
N GLY A 126 -4.88 2.93 -3.80
CA GLY A 126 -4.98 3.26 -2.38
C GLY A 126 -5.62 2.12 -1.59
N VAL A 127 -4.98 1.69 -0.50
CA VAL A 127 -5.48 0.57 0.33
C VAL A 127 -5.73 1.06 1.75
N THR A 128 -6.97 0.92 2.24
CA THR A 128 -7.34 1.28 3.61
C THR A 128 -6.71 0.31 4.63
N SER A 129 -6.60 0.75 5.88
CA SER A 129 -5.97 -0.05 6.95
C SER A 129 -6.76 -1.32 7.30
N GLY A 130 -6.03 -2.36 7.76
CA GLY A 130 -6.59 -3.57 8.33
C GLY A 130 -7.25 -4.53 7.33
N VAL A 131 -7.04 -4.35 6.03
CA VAL A 131 -7.61 -5.24 5.01
C VAL A 131 -6.60 -6.27 4.51
N THR A 132 -7.12 -7.36 3.97
CA THR A 132 -6.33 -8.39 3.30
C THR A 132 -6.66 -8.41 1.80
N ILE A 133 -5.65 -8.28 0.96
CA ILE A 133 -5.71 -8.55 -0.48
C ILE A 133 -5.31 -10.01 -0.69
N GLY A 134 -6.23 -10.83 -1.21
CA GLY A 134 -6.03 -12.26 -1.41
C GLY A 134 -4.89 -12.55 -2.42
N TYR A 135 -4.42 -13.80 -2.44
CA TYR A 135 -3.37 -14.23 -3.37
C TYR A 135 -3.82 -14.18 -4.83
N ASN A 136 -2.89 -13.99 -5.76
CA ASN A 136 -3.15 -13.89 -7.21
C ASN A 136 -4.20 -12.80 -7.56
N VAL A 137 -4.36 -11.78 -6.73
CA VAL A 137 -5.27 -10.65 -7.03
C VAL A 137 -4.56 -9.66 -7.94
N VAL A 138 -5.30 -9.10 -8.89
CA VAL A 138 -4.86 -7.95 -9.69
C VAL A 138 -5.77 -6.75 -9.36
N VAL A 139 -5.17 -5.65 -8.89
CA VAL A 139 -5.89 -4.39 -8.67
C VAL A 139 -5.47 -3.40 -9.74
N LEU A 140 -6.42 -2.94 -10.55
CA LEU A 140 -6.15 -1.97 -11.62
C LEU A 140 -5.86 -0.57 -11.07
N GLY A 141 -5.18 0.25 -11.87
CA GLY A 141 -4.71 1.57 -11.45
C GLY A 141 -5.82 2.49 -10.91
N GLN A 142 -5.46 3.35 -9.97
CA GLN A 142 -6.33 4.32 -9.29
C GLN A 142 -7.52 3.70 -8.54
N THR A 143 -7.49 2.41 -8.27
CA THR A 143 -8.56 1.74 -7.51
C THR A 143 -8.41 2.01 -6.01
N ALA A 144 -9.51 2.38 -5.35
CA ALA A 144 -9.58 2.47 -3.89
C ALA A 144 -10.04 1.13 -3.29
N VAL A 145 -9.15 0.46 -2.57
CA VAL A 145 -9.45 -0.78 -1.85
C VAL A 145 -9.91 -0.45 -0.45
N THR A 146 -11.22 -0.49 -0.22
CA THR A 146 -11.87 -0.12 1.06
C THR A 146 -12.29 -1.32 1.91
N LYS A 147 -12.12 -2.54 1.43
CA LYS A 147 -12.43 -3.81 2.11
C LYS A 147 -11.53 -4.92 1.59
N SER A 148 -11.44 -6.02 2.34
CA SER A 148 -10.68 -7.20 1.91
C SER A 148 -11.15 -7.75 0.57
N LEU A 149 -10.20 -8.19 -0.25
CA LEU A 149 -10.44 -8.70 -1.59
C LEU A 149 -10.25 -10.22 -1.62
N ALA A 150 -11.22 -10.93 -2.18
CA ALA A 150 -11.14 -12.38 -2.37
C ALA A 150 -10.05 -12.72 -3.40
N PRO A 151 -9.33 -13.86 -3.23
CA PRO A 151 -8.21 -14.23 -4.10
C PRO A 151 -8.63 -14.51 -5.55
N GLU A 152 -7.63 -14.56 -6.44
CA GLU A 152 -7.76 -15.01 -7.84
C GLU A 152 -8.73 -14.17 -8.68
N LYS A 153 -8.85 -12.88 -8.37
CA LYS A 153 -9.76 -11.95 -9.08
C LYS A 153 -9.04 -10.67 -9.48
N THR A 154 -9.57 -10.03 -10.51
CA THR A 154 -9.21 -8.67 -10.91
C THR A 154 -10.24 -7.68 -10.39
N TYR A 155 -9.76 -6.60 -9.75
CA TYR A 155 -10.58 -5.52 -9.22
C TYR A 155 -10.22 -4.21 -9.91
N SER A 156 -11.22 -3.34 -10.11
CA SER A 156 -11.03 -2.03 -10.73
C SER A 156 -11.86 -0.95 -10.03
N GLY A 157 -11.33 0.27 -10.06
CA GLY A 157 -12.05 1.51 -9.77
C GLY A 157 -12.45 2.22 -11.07
N ASP A 158 -12.56 3.55 -11.03
CA ASP A 158 -13.03 4.38 -12.15
C ASP A 158 -12.13 4.29 -13.39
N PRO A 159 -12.57 3.67 -14.51
CA PRO A 159 -11.84 3.74 -15.76
C PRO A 159 -11.90 5.13 -16.38
N ALA A 160 -10.85 5.54 -17.10
CA ALA A 160 -10.87 6.76 -17.90
C ALA A 160 -11.90 6.64 -19.04
N VAL A 161 -12.76 7.64 -19.15
CA VAL A 161 -13.74 7.77 -20.23
C VAL A 161 -13.65 9.18 -20.83
N PRO A 162 -14.12 9.42 -22.08
CA PRO A 162 -14.18 10.76 -22.65
C PRO A 162 -14.87 11.75 -21.69
N TYR A 163 -14.36 12.98 -21.61
CA TYR A 163 -14.84 13.98 -20.64
C TYR A 163 -16.36 14.19 -20.68
N SER A 164 -16.95 14.28 -21.88
CA SER A 164 -18.40 14.41 -22.05
C SER A 164 -19.18 13.20 -21.52
N THR A 165 -18.62 11.99 -21.65
CA THR A 165 -19.19 10.75 -21.11
C THR A 165 -19.13 10.74 -19.59
N ASN A 166 -17.99 11.13 -19.01
CA ASN A 166 -17.82 11.26 -17.56
C ASN A 166 -18.84 12.22 -16.95
N LEU A 167 -19.04 13.39 -17.56
CA LEU A 167 -20.05 14.35 -17.09
C LEU A 167 -21.46 13.77 -17.09
N LYS A 168 -21.86 13.07 -18.15
CA LYS A 168 -23.17 12.40 -18.24
C LYS A 168 -23.33 11.32 -17.18
N GLN A 169 -22.32 10.48 -16.98
CA GLN A 169 -22.32 9.44 -15.94
C GLN A 169 -22.45 10.05 -14.54
N LYS A 170 -21.68 11.08 -14.22
CA LYS A 170 -21.76 11.77 -12.93
C LYS A 170 -23.13 12.44 -12.71
N ALA A 171 -23.70 13.06 -13.73
CA ALA A 171 -25.04 13.65 -13.65
C ALA A 171 -26.12 12.57 -13.40
N ALA A 172 -26.05 11.44 -14.10
CA ALA A 172 -26.97 10.32 -13.91
C ALA A 172 -26.87 9.74 -12.50
N VAL A 173 -25.66 9.48 -12.01
CA VAL A 173 -25.44 8.97 -10.63
C VAL A 173 -26.00 9.93 -9.59
N LYS A 174 -25.84 11.26 -9.80
CA LYS A 174 -26.37 12.28 -8.87
C LYS A 174 -27.91 12.29 -8.81
N GLN A 175 -28.60 11.91 -9.87
CA GLN A 175 -30.07 11.85 -9.95
C GLN A 175 -30.65 10.54 -9.44
N LEU A 176 -29.86 9.48 -9.27
CA LEU A 176 -30.36 8.17 -8.84
C LEU A 176 -31.13 8.19 -7.50
N PRO A 177 -30.74 8.93 -6.44
CA PRO A 177 -31.52 8.98 -5.20
C PRO A 177 -32.94 9.46 -5.43
N ASP A 178 -33.13 10.58 -6.13
CA ASP A 178 -34.44 11.17 -6.41
C ASP A 178 -35.28 10.23 -7.28
N PHE A 179 -34.69 9.58 -8.27
CA PHE A 179 -35.35 8.60 -9.13
C PHE A 179 -35.88 7.41 -8.30
N PHE A 180 -35.10 6.84 -7.39
CA PHE A 180 -35.55 5.74 -6.53
C PHE A 180 -36.58 6.17 -5.48
N GLU A 181 -36.52 7.40 -4.98
CA GLU A 181 -37.57 7.94 -4.11
C GLU A 181 -38.91 8.10 -4.84
N GLY A 182 -38.87 8.52 -6.13
CA GLY A 182 -40.05 8.60 -6.95
C GLY A 182 -40.73 7.25 -7.21
N LEU A 183 -39.94 6.18 -7.38
CA LEU A 183 -40.47 4.82 -7.56
C LEU A 183 -41.14 4.25 -6.29
N LYS A 184 -40.68 4.62 -5.09
CA LYS A 184 -41.26 4.14 -3.82
C LYS A 184 -42.62 4.78 -3.51
N LYS A 185 -42.97 5.86 -4.17
CA LYS A 185 -44.23 6.61 -3.98
C LYS A 185 -45.34 6.19 -4.97
N GLN A 186 -45.06 5.30 -5.90
CA GLN A 186 -45.99 4.61 -6.79
C GLN A 186 -46.36 3.24 -6.22
#